data_34ea605ce207f18294a9dc11809b6f34
#
_entry.id   34ea605ce207f18294a9dc11809b6f34
#
_cell.length_a   1.000
_cell.length_b   1.000
_cell.length_c   1.000
_cell.angle_alpha   90.00
_cell.angle_beta   90.00
_cell.angle_gamma   90.00
#
_symmetry.space_group_name_H-M   'P 1'
#
loop_
_entity.id
_entity.type
_entity.pdbx_description
1 polymer ?
#
loop_
_entity_poly.entity_id
_entity_poly.type
_entity_poly.pdbx_seq_one_letter_code
_entity_poly.pdbx_strand_id
1 'polypeptide(L)'
;MKIAVIGAGAIGSLIAAHLKNKDEDIVLVGRPLQTIPNTKNIIKVSGVKGNFQVNVPLLNRLSFSPDYVILATRTQDLKSAIKENLEFLINTTVVTTQIGLQADEIVCRYFQKDKIISSIIMFGATYLEQNKVVQNLEGAWVIG
;
A
#
# COMPACT_ATOMS: atom_id res chain seq x y z
N MET A 1 -12.76 -6.36 -8.59
CA MET A 1 -11.67 -6.76 -7.65
C MET A 1 -11.33 -5.54 -6.82
N LYS A 2 -11.37 -5.69 -5.49
CA LYS A 2 -11.06 -4.59 -4.56
C LYS A 2 -9.66 -4.76 -3.98
N ILE A 3 -8.86 -3.72 -4.07
CA ILE A 3 -7.48 -3.72 -3.59
C ILE A 3 -7.33 -2.68 -2.48
N ALA A 4 -6.65 -3.04 -1.40
CA ALA A 4 -6.27 -2.09 -0.37
C ALA A 4 -4.74 -2.00 -0.29
N VAL A 5 -4.21 -0.80 -0.12
CA VAL A 5 -2.80 -0.57 0.23
C VAL A 5 -2.75 -0.05 1.66
N ILE A 6 -2.09 -0.79 2.55
CA ILE A 6 -1.90 -0.36 3.94
C ILE A 6 -0.49 0.22 4.08
N GLY A 7 -0.45 1.50 4.36
CA GLY A 7 0.78 2.30 4.47
C GLY A 7 0.80 3.45 3.47
N ALA A 8 0.40 4.64 3.90
CA ALA A 8 0.35 5.84 3.07
C ALA A 8 1.69 6.60 3.04
N GLY A 9 2.80 5.88 2.98
CA GLY A 9 4.14 6.42 2.75
C GLY A 9 4.47 6.55 1.27
N ALA A 10 5.74 6.77 0.94
CA ALA A 10 6.18 6.98 -0.45
C ALA A 10 5.82 5.80 -1.36
N ILE A 11 6.17 4.59 -0.97
CA ILE A 11 5.93 3.37 -1.78
C ILE A 11 4.43 3.07 -1.87
N GLY A 12 3.70 3.05 -0.76
CA GLY A 12 2.27 2.75 -0.76
C GLY A 12 1.45 3.77 -1.55
N SER A 13 1.75 5.06 -1.40
CA SER A 13 1.09 6.12 -2.17
C SER A 13 1.40 6.02 -3.66
N LEU A 14 2.64 5.69 -4.04
CA LEU A 14 3.03 5.50 -5.44
C LEU A 14 2.32 4.29 -6.05
N ILE A 15 2.28 3.14 -5.36
CA ILE A 15 1.57 1.95 -5.81
C ILE A 15 0.07 2.25 -5.99
N ALA A 16 -0.55 2.84 -4.98
CA ALA A 16 -1.96 3.19 -5.02
C ALA A 16 -2.28 4.14 -6.19
N ALA A 17 -1.43 5.14 -6.43
CA ALA A 17 -1.60 6.08 -7.52
C ALA A 17 -1.48 5.42 -8.89
N HIS A 18 -0.49 4.54 -9.10
CA HIS A 18 -0.32 3.83 -10.37
C HIS A 18 -1.48 2.86 -10.65
N LEU A 19 -1.95 2.13 -9.64
CA LEU A 19 -3.10 1.24 -9.79
C LEU A 19 -4.37 2.05 -10.08
N LYS A 20 -4.59 3.16 -9.38
CA LYS A 20 -5.74 4.03 -9.66
C LYS A 20 -5.69 4.63 -11.05
N ASN A 21 -4.51 4.99 -11.54
CA ASN A 21 -4.30 5.50 -12.90
C ASN A 21 -4.58 4.45 -14.00
N LYS A 22 -4.72 3.18 -13.62
CA LYS A 22 -5.16 2.05 -14.46
C LYS A 22 -6.62 1.67 -14.22
N ASP A 23 -7.40 2.56 -13.58
CA ASP A 23 -8.82 2.38 -13.25
C ASP A 23 -9.13 1.23 -12.29
N GLU A 24 -8.14 0.78 -11.50
CA GLU A 24 -8.37 -0.25 -10.48
C GLU A 24 -9.20 0.30 -9.30
N ASP A 25 -10.00 -0.58 -8.70
CA ASP A 25 -10.77 -0.27 -7.47
C ASP A 25 -9.86 -0.40 -6.26
N ILE A 26 -9.27 0.72 -5.85
CA ILE A 26 -8.24 0.77 -4.83
C ILE A 26 -8.53 1.80 -3.75
N VAL A 27 -8.19 1.44 -2.52
CA VAL A 27 -8.15 2.34 -1.37
C VAL A 27 -6.76 2.35 -0.74
N LEU A 28 -6.40 3.49 -0.17
CA LEU A 28 -5.19 3.67 0.62
C LEU A 28 -5.57 3.74 2.10
N VAL A 29 -4.86 3.01 2.95
CA VAL A 29 -5.04 3.05 4.40
C VAL A 29 -3.83 3.71 5.02
N GLY A 30 -4.04 4.83 5.72
CA GLY A 30 -3.01 5.62 6.35
C GLY A 30 -3.24 5.81 7.84
N ARG A 31 -2.24 6.38 8.51
CA ARG A 31 -2.37 6.75 9.93
C ARG A 31 -3.42 7.85 10.12
N PRO A 32 -4.08 7.92 11.29
CA PRO A 32 -5.13 8.91 11.56
C PRO A 32 -4.73 10.37 11.27
N LEU A 33 -3.46 10.73 11.49
CA LEU A 33 -2.94 12.07 11.22
C LEU A 33 -2.86 12.44 9.73
N GLN A 34 -2.93 11.44 8.84
CA GLN A 34 -2.88 11.61 7.38
C GLN A 34 -4.27 11.72 6.76
N THR A 35 -5.32 11.44 7.53
CA THR A 35 -6.68 11.41 7.03
C THR A 35 -7.46 12.63 7.49
N ILE A 36 -7.97 13.38 6.52
CA ILE A 36 -8.92 14.47 6.76
C ILE A 36 -10.29 13.98 6.27
N PRO A 37 -11.27 13.81 7.15
CA PRO A 37 -12.59 13.33 6.77
C PRO A 37 -13.21 14.19 5.66
N ASN A 38 -13.88 13.56 4.71
CA ASN A 38 -14.63 14.18 3.63
C ASN A 38 -13.84 15.06 2.62
N THR A 39 -12.53 14.92 2.55
CA THR A 39 -11.73 15.57 1.51
C THR A 39 -11.32 14.58 0.42
N LYS A 40 -11.25 15.07 -0.82
CA LYS A 40 -10.66 14.30 -1.91
C LYS A 40 -9.17 14.10 -1.63
N ASN A 41 -8.73 12.85 -1.63
CA ASN A 41 -7.31 12.52 -1.47
C ASN A 41 -6.64 12.42 -2.84
N ILE A 42 -6.23 13.56 -3.37
CA ILE A 42 -5.55 13.64 -4.67
C ILE A 42 -4.06 13.43 -4.46
N ILE A 43 -3.54 12.32 -5.00
CA ILE A 43 -2.10 12.01 -5.00
C ILE A 43 -1.51 12.55 -6.31
N LYS A 44 -0.50 13.40 -6.19
CA LYS A 44 0.30 13.93 -7.29
C LYS A 44 1.58 13.13 -7.40
N VAL A 45 1.78 12.50 -8.53
CA VAL A 45 2.99 11.74 -8.85
C VAL A 45 3.80 12.51 -9.89
N SER A 46 5.09 12.60 -9.67
CA SER A 46 6.07 13.14 -10.63
C SER A 46 7.31 12.26 -10.69
N GLY A 47 8.18 12.48 -11.66
CA GLY A 47 9.46 11.82 -11.74
C GLY A 47 9.68 11.03 -13.03
N VAL A 48 10.47 9.96 -12.93
CA VAL A 48 11.02 9.22 -14.10
C VAL A 48 9.96 8.58 -15.00
N LYS A 49 8.76 8.31 -14.48
CA LYS A 49 7.63 7.75 -15.24
C LYS A 49 6.58 8.81 -15.67
N GLY A 50 6.93 10.09 -15.58
CA GLY A 50 6.05 11.19 -15.94
C GLY A 50 5.30 11.78 -14.76
N ASN A 51 4.34 12.65 -15.07
CA ASN A 51 3.57 13.39 -14.09
C ASN A 51 2.08 13.10 -14.28
N PHE A 52 1.39 12.76 -13.19
CA PHE A 52 -0.05 12.57 -13.18
C PHE A 52 -0.62 12.81 -11.80
N GLN A 53 -1.94 12.90 -11.70
CA GLN A 53 -2.65 12.99 -10.43
C GLN A 53 -3.89 12.12 -10.46
N VAL A 54 -4.21 11.51 -9.32
CA VAL A 54 -5.38 10.63 -9.16
C VAL A 54 -6.03 10.84 -7.80
N ASN A 55 -7.34 10.62 -7.74
CA ASN A 55 -8.06 10.61 -6.48
C ASN A 55 -8.12 9.17 -5.95
N VAL A 56 -7.39 8.88 -4.87
CA VAL A 56 -7.40 7.60 -4.18
C VAL A 56 -8.09 7.77 -2.83
N PRO A 57 -9.19 7.05 -2.54
CA PRO A 57 -9.81 7.10 -1.23
C PRO A 57 -8.80 6.77 -0.13
N LEU A 58 -8.73 7.62 0.90
CA LEU A 58 -7.85 7.43 2.06
C LEU A 58 -8.69 7.10 3.29
N LEU A 59 -8.40 5.99 3.92
CA LEU A 59 -9.05 5.50 5.12
C LEU A 59 -8.06 5.45 6.29
N ASN A 60 -8.54 5.65 7.50
CA ASN A 60 -7.76 5.38 8.72
C ASN A 60 -7.59 3.89 8.95
N ARG A 61 -8.62 3.12 8.61
CA ARG A 61 -8.75 1.69 8.82
C ARG A 61 -9.67 1.12 7.74
N LEU A 62 -9.51 -0.15 7.42
CA LEU A 62 -10.44 -0.86 6.54
C LEU A 62 -11.84 -0.90 7.16
N SER A 63 -12.85 -0.82 6.31
CA SER A 63 -14.27 -0.99 6.64
C SER A 63 -14.94 -2.08 5.79
N PHE A 64 -14.16 -2.82 5.03
CA PHE A 64 -14.59 -3.91 4.16
C PHE A 64 -13.43 -4.90 3.96
N SER A 65 -13.73 -6.12 3.52
CA SER A 65 -12.71 -7.11 3.17
C SER A 65 -12.30 -6.96 1.71
N PRO A 66 -11.04 -6.56 1.43
CA PRO A 66 -10.52 -6.50 0.07
C PRO A 66 -10.18 -7.90 -0.46
N ASP A 67 -10.12 -8.07 -1.79
CA ASP A 67 -9.61 -9.30 -2.41
C ASP A 67 -8.10 -9.42 -2.22
N TYR A 68 -7.40 -8.29 -2.35
CA TYR A 68 -5.95 -8.17 -2.16
C TYR A 68 -5.61 -7.04 -1.21
N VAL A 69 -4.64 -7.27 -0.34
CA VAL A 69 -4.03 -6.21 0.47
C VAL A 69 -2.52 -6.14 0.19
N ILE A 70 -2.05 -4.96 -0.12
CA ILE A 70 -0.63 -4.67 -0.29
C ILE A 70 -0.15 -4.00 1.00
N LEU A 71 0.76 -4.66 1.71
CA LEU A 71 1.35 -4.15 2.95
C LEU A 71 2.58 -3.32 2.61
N ALA A 72 2.46 -2.00 2.66
CA ALA A 72 3.49 -1.03 2.29
C ALA A 72 3.98 -0.19 3.48
N THR A 73 3.77 -0.67 4.70
CA THR A 73 4.33 -0.08 5.92
C THR A 73 5.81 -0.47 6.09
N ARG A 74 6.52 0.23 6.95
CA ARG A 74 7.84 -0.24 7.39
C ARG A 74 7.67 -1.54 8.18
N THR A 75 8.69 -2.40 8.19
CA THR A 75 8.66 -3.70 8.88
C THR A 75 8.28 -3.57 10.35
N GLN A 76 8.79 -2.54 11.04
CA GLN A 76 8.48 -2.27 12.45
C GLN A 76 7.01 -1.92 12.72
N ASP A 77 6.29 -1.36 11.74
CA ASP A 77 4.89 -0.96 11.84
C ASP A 77 3.94 -2.07 11.32
N LEU A 78 4.48 -3.12 10.70
CA LEU A 78 3.72 -4.15 9.99
C LEU A 78 2.76 -4.90 10.92
N LYS A 79 3.24 -5.30 12.10
CA LYS A 79 2.44 -6.04 13.09
C LYS A 79 1.23 -5.24 13.58
N SER A 80 1.39 -3.95 13.88
CA SER A 80 0.29 -3.09 14.32
C SER A 80 -0.71 -2.85 13.18
N ALA A 81 -0.22 -2.58 11.98
CA ALA A 81 -1.05 -2.38 10.80
C ALA A 81 -1.93 -3.60 10.47
N ILE A 82 -1.37 -4.82 10.58
CA ILE A 82 -2.13 -6.06 10.41
C ILE A 82 -3.20 -6.18 11.51
N LYS A 83 -2.82 -6.01 12.78
CA LYS A 83 -3.75 -6.17 13.92
C LYS A 83 -4.93 -5.21 13.85
N GLU A 84 -4.69 -3.96 13.48
CA GLU A 84 -5.72 -2.92 13.35
C GLU A 84 -6.77 -3.24 12.29
N ASN A 85 -6.41 -4.04 11.28
CA ASN A 85 -7.27 -4.38 10.14
C ASN A 85 -7.63 -5.87 10.07
N LEU A 86 -7.21 -6.69 11.03
CA LEU A 86 -7.23 -8.15 10.94
C LEU A 86 -8.61 -8.72 10.65
N GLU A 87 -9.66 -8.17 11.21
CA GLU A 87 -11.05 -8.63 11.00
C GLU A 87 -11.48 -8.59 9.52
N PHE A 88 -10.92 -7.67 8.74
CA PHE A 88 -11.20 -7.52 7.30
C PHE A 88 -10.24 -8.33 6.41
N LEU A 89 -9.15 -8.87 6.98
CA LEU A 89 -8.08 -9.52 6.22
C LEU A 89 -8.10 -11.05 6.26
N ILE A 90 -9.05 -11.67 6.98
CA ILE A 90 -9.07 -13.12 7.25
C ILE A 90 -9.02 -13.96 5.96
N ASN A 91 -9.72 -13.55 4.91
CA ASN A 91 -9.80 -14.27 3.62
C ASN A 91 -9.07 -13.55 2.48
N THR A 92 -8.31 -12.50 2.80
CA THR A 92 -7.63 -11.66 1.82
C THR A 92 -6.29 -12.26 1.40
N THR A 93 -5.95 -12.13 0.13
CA THR A 93 -4.59 -12.41 -0.34
C THR A 93 -3.68 -11.22 0.01
N VAL A 94 -2.57 -11.51 0.68
CA VAL A 94 -1.66 -10.50 1.24
C VAL A 94 -0.40 -10.42 0.40
N VAL A 95 -0.05 -9.22 -0.04
CA VAL A 95 1.19 -8.93 -0.76
C VAL A 95 2.12 -8.14 0.16
N THR A 96 3.31 -8.68 0.44
CA THR A 96 4.35 -7.97 1.20
C THR A 96 5.23 -7.15 0.25
N THR A 97 5.67 -5.98 0.69
CA THR A 97 6.59 -5.12 -0.09
C THR A 97 7.89 -4.83 0.65
N GLN A 98 8.03 -5.30 1.88
CA GLN A 98 9.21 -5.07 2.71
C GLN A 98 10.37 -5.94 2.23
N ILE A 99 11.58 -5.40 2.37
CA ILE A 99 12.81 -6.14 2.07
C ILE A 99 13.21 -6.97 3.29
N GLY A 100 13.51 -8.25 3.04
CA GLY A 100 14.04 -9.16 4.05
C GLY A 100 13.02 -10.13 4.64
N LEU A 101 13.52 -11.19 5.27
CA LEU A 101 12.74 -12.32 5.78
C LEU A 101 11.83 -11.98 6.97
N GLN A 102 12.15 -10.92 7.71
CA GLN A 102 11.40 -10.56 8.92
C GLN A 102 9.93 -10.21 8.62
N ALA A 103 9.65 -9.59 7.49
CA ALA A 103 8.28 -9.28 7.11
C ALA A 103 7.47 -10.55 6.87
N ASP A 104 8.04 -11.51 6.15
CA ASP A 104 7.40 -12.80 5.87
C ASP A 104 7.14 -13.59 7.16
N GLU A 105 8.10 -13.59 8.11
CA GLU A 105 7.92 -14.21 9.43
C GLU A 105 6.75 -13.58 10.21
N ILE A 106 6.60 -12.25 10.15
CA ILE A 106 5.48 -11.55 10.82
C ILE A 106 4.17 -11.95 10.16
N VAL A 107 4.10 -11.88 8.83
CA VAL A 107 2.86 -12.13 8.07
C VAL A 107 2.40 -13.58 8.23
N CYS A 108 3.33 -14.55 8.22
CA CYS A 108 3.04 -15.99 8.44
C CYS A 108 2.40 -16.31 9.81
N ARG A 109 2.46 -15.40 10.77
CA ARG A 109 1.79 -15.58 12.08
C ARG A 109 0.29 -15.25 12.03
N TYR A 110 -0.15 -14.53 11.01
CA TYR A 110 -1.53 -14.05 10.88
C TYR A 110 -2.28 -14.65 9.69
N PHE A 111 -1.56 -15.10 8.67
CA PHE A 111 -2.14 -15.57 7.40
C PHE A 111 -1.62 -16.95 7.02
N GLN A 112 -2.45 -17.71 6.31
CA GLN A 112 -2.04 -18.97 5.72
C GLN A 112 -1.05 -18.73 4.58
N LYS A 113 -0.09 -19.65 4.41
CA LYS A 113 1.00 -19.49 3.43
C LYS A 113 0.51 -19.36 1.99
N ASP A 114 -0.57 -20.03 1.63
CA ASP A 114 -1.20 -19.97 0.31
C ASP A 114 -1.92 -18.63 0.03
N LYS A 115 -2.06 -17.79 1.05
CA LYS A 115 -2.60 -16.43 0.97
C LYS A 115 -1.53 -15.34 0.98
N ILE A 116 -0.26 -15.70 1.05
CA ILE A 116 0.85 -14.74 1.12
C ILE A 116 1.60 -14.75 -0.21
N ILE A 117 1.75 -13.57 -0.77
CA ILE A 117 2.59 -13.29 -1.93
C ILE A 117 3.73 -12.39 -1.48
N SER A 118 4.93 -12.91 -1.48
CA SER A 118 6.12 -12.09 -1.22
C SER A 118 6.48 -11.29 -2.47
N SER A 119 6.96 -10.07 -2.30
CA SER A 119 7.39 -9.27 -3.44
C SER A 119 8.64 -8.45 -3.14
N ILE A 120 9.37 -8.11 -4.19
CA ILE A 120 10.56 -7.26 -4.12
C ILE A 120 10.33 -6.03 -4.98
N ILE A 121 10.40 -4.86 -4.35
CA ILE A 121 10.31 -3.57 -5.02
C ILE A 121 11.71 -3.08 -5.36
N MET A 122 11.94 -2.81 -6.64
CA MET A 122 13.21 -2.31 -7.17
C MET A 122 13.10 -0.86 -7.69
N PHE A 123 11.92 -0.24 -7.61
CA PHE A 123 11.75 1.18 -7.90
C PHE A 123 11.88 2.02 -6.63
N GLY A 124 12.20 3.30 -6.79
CA GLY A 124 12.36 4.23 -5.68
C GLY A 124 11.34 5.36 -5.71
N ALA A 125 10.89 5.77 -4.53
CA ALA A 125 9.98 6.88 -4.35
C ALA A 125 10.37 7.74 -3.14
N THR A 126 10.16 9.04 -3.26
CA THR A 126 10.32 10.01 -2.17
C THR A 126 8.99 10.70 -1.90
N TYR A 127 8.60 10.76 -0.65
CA TYR A 127 7.42 11.49 -0.19
C TYR A 127 7.86 12.92 0.16
N LEU A 128 7.55 13.89 -0.71
CA LEU A 128 7.98 15.29 -0.52
C LEU A 128 7.16 15.98 0.55
N GLU A 129 5.86 15.90 0.40
CA GLU A 129 4.87 16.44 1.33
C GLU A 129 3.56 15.65 1.17
N GLN A 130 2.55 15.94 1.97
CA GLN A 130 1.30 15.20 1.91
C GLN A 130 0.75 15.15 0.48
N ASN A 131 0.52 13.92 0.00
CA ASN A 131 -0.01 13.62 -1.33
C ASN A 131 0.89 14.03 -2.52
N LYS A 132 2.16 14.33 -2.29
CA LYS A 132 3.15 14.56 -3.35
C LYS A 132 4.26 13.53 -3.29
N VAL A 133 4.31 12.66 -4.28
CA VAL A 133 5.28 11.57 -4.38
C VAL A 133 6.10 11.72 -5.65
N VAL A 134 7.41 11.61 -5.53
CA VAL A 134 8.32 11.57 -6.67
C VAL A 134 8.82 10.14 -6.86
N GLN A 135 8.62 9.58 -8.05
CA GLN A 135 9.28 8.35 -8.45
C GLN A 135 10.65 8.70 -9.02
N ASN A 136 11.68 8.52 -8.22
CA ASN A 136 13.05 8.92 -8.55
C ASN A 136 13.91 7.79 -9.12
N LEU A 137 13.44 6.54 -9.03
CA LEU A 137 14.09 5.39 -9.62
C LEU A 137 13.06 4.51 -10.31
N GLU A 138 13.32 4.18 -11.58
CA GLU A 138 12.58 3.16 -12.30
C GLU A 138 13.13 1.77 -11.97
N GLY A 139 12.26 0.79 -11.82
CA GLY A 139 12.65 -0.58 -11.53
C GLY A 139 11.45 -1.52 -11.56
N ALA A 140 11.73 -2.81 -11.51
CA ALA A 140 10.72 -3.85 -11.51
C ALA A 140 10.02 -3.97 -10.15
N TRP A 141 8.82 -4.49 -10.18
CA TRP A 141 8.16 -5.08 -9.02
C TRP A 141 8.06 -6.58 -9.27
N VAL A 142 8.89 -7.34 -8.58
CA VAL A 142 8.95 -8.80 -8.71
C VAL A 142 8.01 -9.41 -7.69
N ILE A 143 7.09 -10.22 -8.15
CA ILE A 143 6.06 -10.89 -7.34
C ILE A 143 6.24 -12.39 -7.46
N GLY A 144 6.28 -13.09 -6.32
CA GLY A 144 6.44 -14.53 -6.32
C GLY A 144 6.18 -15.21 -4.99
#